data_21a2ae01a6d70d682b9ac13c690b74c5
#
_entry.id   21a2ae01a6d70d682b9ac13c690b74c5
#
_cell.length_a   1.000
_cell.length_b   1.000
_cell.length_c   1.000
_cell.angle_alpha   90.00
_cell.angle_beta   90.00
_cell.angle_gamma   90.00
#
_symmetry.space_group_name_H-M   'P 1'
#
loop_
_entity.id
_entity.type
_entity.pdbx_description
1 polymer ?
#
loop_
_entity_poly.entity_id
_entity_poly.type
_entity_poly.pdbx_seq_one_letter_code
_entity_poly.pdbx_strand_id
1 'polypeptide(L)'
;MEVCITNFGGRIVSVMVPDKDGQMRDVVLGFDSIQDYISKPSDFGATIGRYANRINQGQFTLDGVEYQLPRNNYGHCLHGGPQGFQYRVFDAALLNPQELQLTYRAEDGEEGFPGNITCKVLMKLTDDNAIDIQYEAETDKPTIVNMTNHSCLL
;
A
#
# COMPACT_ATOMS: atom_id res chain seq x y z
N MET A 1 -3.18 -11.98 -18.91
CA MET A 1 -2.86 -10.77 -18.14
C MET A 1 -1.47 -10.91 -17.54
N GLU A 2 -0.71 -9.82 -17.45
CA GLU A 2 0.60 -9.77 -16.79
C GLU A 2 0.60 -8.59 -15.81
N VAL A 3 1.17 -8.79 -14.62
CA VAL A 3 1.20 -7.75 -13.58
C VAL A 3 2.61 -7.58 -13.08
N CYS A 4 3.12 -6.34 -13.11
CA CYS A 4 4.40 -5.99 -12.51
C CYS A 4 4.19 -5.30 -11.16
N ILE A 5 4.93 -5.74 -10.15
CA ILE A 5 4.85 -5.22 -8.79
C ILE A 5 6.27 -4.89 -8.31
N THR A 6 6.44 -3.73 -7.69
CA THR A 6 7.65 -3.40 -6.94
C THR A 6 7.42 -3.54 -5.44
N ASN A 7 8.44 -3.98 -4.71
CA ASN A 7 8.39 -4.03 -3.25
C ASN A 7 8.56 -2.67 -2.56
N PHE A 8 8.94 -1.63 -3.30
CA PHE A 8 8.90 -0.26 -2.80
C PHE A 8 7.46 0.23 -2.76
N GLY A 9 6.90 0.31 -1.58
CA GLY A 9 5.50 0.65 -1.33
C GLY A 9 4.51 -0.47 -1.70
N GLY A 10 5.00 -1.70 -2.00
CA GLY A 10 4.13 -2.80 -2.41
C GLY A 10 3.21 -2.40 -3.57
N ARG A 11 3.79 -1.78 -4.63
CA ARG A 11 3.04 -1.11 -5.70
C ARG A 11 2.80 -2.02 -6.89
N ILE A 12 1.59 -1.96 -7.41
CA ILE A 12 1.28 -2.40 -8.77
C ILE A 12 1.75 -1.31 -9.72
N VAL A 13 2.75 -1.60 -10.56
CA VAL A 13 3.36 -0.62 -11.46
C VAL A 13 2.88 -0.78 -12.89
N SER A 14 2.39 -1.96 -13.28
CA SER A 14 1.81 -2.20 -14.60
C SER A 14 0.83 -3.37 -14.56
N VAL A 15 -0.25 -3.27 -15.32
CA VAL A 15 -1.21 -4.35 -15.58
C VAL A 15 -1.46 -4.41 -17.08
N MET A 16 -0.84 -5.41 -17.72
CA MET A 16 -0.96 -5.63 -19.15
C MET A 16 -2.16 -6.55 -19.45
N VAL A 17 -3.10 -6.04 -20.21
CA VAL A 17 -4.28 -6.78 -20.67
C VAL A 17 -4.45 -6.65 -22.17
N PRO A 18 -5.03 -7.65 -22.88
CA PRO A 18 -5.33 -7.51 -24.28
C PRO A 18 -6.50 -6.53 -24.51
N ASP A 19 -6.34 -5.62 -25.47
CA ASP A 19 -7.41 -4.79 -25.96
C ASP A 19 -8.35 -5.58 -26.93
N LYS A 20 -9.36 -4.90 -27.48
CA LYS A 20 -10.32 -5.51 -28.42
C LYS A 20 -9.68 -6.12 -29.69
N ASP A 21 -8.46 -5.71 -30.04
CA ASP A 21 -7.70 -6.16 -31.19
C ASP A 21 -6.61 -7.19 -30.78
N GLY A 22 -6.58 -7.60 -29.51
CA GLY A 22 -5.61 -8.54 -28.95
C GLY A 22 -4.25 -7.94 -28.65
N GLN A 23 -4.10 -6.61 -28.74
CA GLN A 23 -2.84 -5.94 -28.41
C GLN A 23 -2.75 -5.72 -26.90
N MET A 24 -1.61 -6.08 -26.31
CA MET A 24 -1.38 -5.86 -24.89
C MET A 24 -1.25 -4.36 -24.58
N ARG A 25 -2.04 -3.90 -23.62
CA ARG A 25 -2.05 -2.51 -23.14
C ARG A 25 -1.87 -2.46 -21.63
N ASP A 26 -1.06 -1.53 -21.18
CA ASP A 26 -1.01 -1.20 -19.76
C ASP A 26 -2.22 -0.34 -19.39
N VAL A 27 -2.96 -0.76 -18.38
CA VAL A 27 -4.16 -0.08 -17.91
C VAL A 27 -3.98 0.55 -16.52
N VAL A 28 -2.75 0.67 -16.04
CA VAL A 28 -2.43 1.29 -14.75
C VAL A 28 -1.67 2.59 -14.93
N LEU A 29 -2.10 3.62 -14.23
CA LEU A 29 -1.36 4.87 -14.17
C LEU A 29 -0.14 4.71 -13.23
N GLY A 30 1.05 5.01 -13.74
CA GLY A 30 2.31 4.88 -13.01
C GLY A 30 3.46 5.62 -13.68
N PHE A 31 4.67 5.35 -13.19
CA PHE A 31 5.92 5.84 -13.76
C PHE A 31 6.68 4.72 -14.45
N ASP A 32 7.54 5.07 -15.40
CA ASP A 32 8.32 4.12 -16.19
C ASP A 32 9.55 3.55 -15.46
N SER A 33 9.94 4.19 -14.34
CA SER A 33 11.13 3.77 -13.59
C SER A 33 10.94 3.80 -12.08
N ILE A 34 11.66 2.92 -11.39
CA ILE A 34 11.69 2.92 -9.91
C ILE A 34 12.25 4.24 -9.37
N GLN A 35 13.19 4.86 -10.07
CA GLN A 35 13.78 6.13 -9.68
C GLN A 35 12.73 7.25 -9.65
N ASP A 36 11.76 7.23 -10.55
CA ASP A 36 10.65 8.19 -10.54
C ASP A 36 9.73 8.01 -9.33
N TYR A 37 9.43 6.76 -8.95
CA TYR A 37 8.68 6.48 -7.73
C TYR A 37 9.40 6.93 -6.45
N ILE A 38 10.73 6.86 -6.42
CA ILE A 38 11.56 7.29 -5.28
C ILE A 38 11.64 8.81 -5.22
N SER A 39 11.81 9.49 -6.37
CA SER A 39 12.10 10.93 -6.44
C SER A 39 10.84 11.80 -6.51
N LYS A 40 9.72 11.26 -6.96
CA LYS A 40 8.45 11.98 -7.13
C LYS A 40 7.42 11.44 -6.14
N PRO A 41 7.02 12.20 -5.10
CA PRO A 41 5.98 11.77 -4.18
C PRO A 41 4.71 11.38 -4.93
N SER A 42 4.27 10.14 -4.74
CA SER A 42 3.10 9.58 -5.43
C SER A 42 2.54 8.41 -4.65
N ASP A 43 1.22 8.24 -4.73
CA ASP A 43 0.52 7.07 -4.18
C ASP A 43 0.16 6.05 -5.28
N PHE A 44 0.55 6.29 -6.55
CA PHE A 44 0.22 5.40 -7.67
C PHE A 44 0.57 3.94 -7.39
N GLY A 45 -0.43 3.07 -7.51
CA GLY A 45 -0.31 1.64 -7.33
C GLY A 45 0.02 1.15 -5.92
N ALA A 46 0.24 2.07 -4.96
CA ALA A 46 0.82 1.75 -3.67
C ALA A 46 -0.13 0.98 -2.74
N THR A 47 0.48 0.16 -1.89
CA THR A 47 -0.15 -0.30 -0.65
C THR A 47 -0.15 0.86 0.34
N ILE A 48 -1.33 1.26 0.80
CA ILE A 48 -1.54 2.34 1.75
C ILE A 48 -1.78 1.76 3.14
N GLY A 49 -1.05 2.30 4.10
CA GLY A 49 -1.13 1.97 5.51
C GLY A 49 -0.25 2.94 6.33
N ARG A 50 -0.36 2.91 7.66
CA ARG A 50 -1.20 1.98 8.45
C ARG A 50 -2.71 2.26 8.30
N TYR A 51 -3.09 3.53 8.00
CA TYR A 51 -4.48 3.95 7.88
C TYR A 51 -4.70 4.77 6.60
N ALA A 52 -5.48 4.21 5.67
CA ALA A 52 -5.79 4.84 4.39
C ALA A 52 -6.80 5.98 4.54
N ASN A 53 -6.72 6.95 3.61
CA ASN A 53 -7.49 8.19 3.62
C ASN A 53 -7.12 9.07 4.83
N ARG A 54 -8.03 9.93 5.29
CA ARG A 54 -7.71 10.99 6.26
C ARG A 54 -8.19 10.68 7.67
N ILE A 55 -7.31 11.00 8.64
CA ILE A 55 -7.69 11.14 10.04
C ILE A 55 -7.75 12.62 10.33
N ASN A 56 -8.93 13.08 10.80
CA ASN A 56 -9.21 14.48 11.05
C ASN A 56 -8.21 15.08 12.04
N GLN A 57 -7.55 16.16 11.65
CA GLN A 57 -6.49 16.84 12.42
C GLN A 57 -5.32 15.91 12.84
N GLY A 58 -5.24 14.71 12.28
CA GLY A 58 -4.28 13.70 12.69
C GLY A 58 -4.49 13.20 14.11
N GLN A 59 -5.69 13.28 14.65
CA GLN A 59 -5.98 12.93 16.06
C GLN A 59 -7.02 11.81 16.14
N PHE A 60 -6.78 10.87 17.06
CA PHE A 60 -7.77 9.88 17.47
C PHE A 60 -7.55 9.48 18.93
N THR A 61 -8.60 8.98 19.55
CA THR A 61 -8.54 8.42 20.91
C THR A 61 -8.81 6.93 20.83
N LEU A 62 -7.96 6.13 21.46
CA LEU A 62 -8.09 4.68 21.54
C LEU A 62 -7.87 4.25 22.99
N ASP A 63 -8.84 3.55 23.58
CA ASP A 63 -8.82 3.10 24.97
C ASP A 63 -8.50 4.20 25.98
N GLY A 64 -9.02 5.41 25.74
CA GLY A 64 -8.83 6.60 26.59
C GLY A 64 -7.48 7.31 26.41
N VAL A 65 -6.61 6.83 25.53
CA VAL A 65 -5.33 7.47 25.18
C VAL A 65 -5.49 8.26 23.88
N GLU A 66 -5.09 9.52 23.91
CA GLU A 66 -5.08 10.39 22.74
C GLU A 66 -3.76 10.22 21.97
N TYR A 67 -3.86 10.06 20.65
CA TYR A 67 -2.73 9.93 19.73
C TYR A 67 -2.73 11.08 18.73
N GLN A 68 -1.56 11.66 18.50
CA GLN A 68 -1.32 12.69 17.51
C GLN A 68 -0.43 12.16 16.40
N LEU A 69 -0.95 12.15 15.18
CA LEU A 69 -0.25 11.78 13.96
C LEU A 69 0.27 13.02 13.22
N PRO A 70 1.27 12.88 12.33
CA PRO A 70 1.70 13.95 11.45
C PRO A 70 0.55 14.49 10.59
N ARG A 71 0.55 15.80 10.35
CA ARG A 71 -0.44 16.48 9.51
C ARG A 71 0.17 16.79 8.15
N ASN A 72 0.16 15.81 7.26
CA ASN A 72 0.80 15.88 5.95
C ASN A 72 -0.11 16.36 4.81
N ASN A 73 -1.39 16.61 5.08
CA ASN A 73 -2.33 17.03 4.05
C ASN A 73 -3.42 17.94 4.61
N TYR A 74 -3.36 19.24 4.28
CA TYR A 74 -4.35 20.27 4.68
C TYR A 74 -4.72 20.23 6.16
N GLY A 75 -3.75 19.98 7.05
CA GLY A 75 -3.98 19.90 8.49
C GLY A 75 -4.50 18.55 9.00
N HIS A 76 -4.63 17.56 8.15
CA HIS A 76 -5.05 16.19 8.47
C HIS A 76 -3.91 15.19 8.26
N CYS A 77 -4.00 14.00 8.84
CA CYS A 77 -3.13 12.88 8.47
C CYS A 77 -3.73 12.15 7.27
N LEU A 78 -2.97 12.04 6.19
CA LEU A 78 -3.36 11.33 4.97
C LEU A 78 -2.48 10.10 4.77
N HIS A 79 -3.12 8.97 4.46
CA HIS A 79 -2.47 7.75 3.97
C HIS A 79 -1.31 7.26 4.86
N GLY A 80 -1.51 7.29 6.18
CA GLY A 80 -0.52 6.80 7.14
C GLY A 80 0.63 7.76 7.45
N GLY A 81 0.55 9.02 6.98
CA GLY A 81 1.55 10.05 7.24
C GLY A 81 2.59 10.22 6.12
N PRO A 82 3.54 11.16 6.31
CA PRO A 82 4.52 11.52 5.27
C PRO A 82 5.49 10.40 4.91
N GLN A 83 5.63 9.40 5.78
CA GLN A 83 6.45 8.20 5.57
C GLN A 83 5.61 6.93 5.76
N GLY A 84 4.37 6.94 5.26
CA GLY A 84 3.49 5.79 5.27
C GLY A 84 4.00 4.60 4.44
N PHE A 85 3.22 3.54 4.38
CA PHE A 85 3.62 2.26 3.74
C PHE A 85 4.01 2.42 2.27
N GLN A 86 3.45 3.40 1.56
CA GLN A 86 3.80 3.71 0.17
C GLN A 86 5.27 4.11 -0.05
N TYR A 87 5.98 4.48 1.01
CA TYR A 87 7.41 4.84 0.97
C TYR A 87 8.32 3.82 1.67
N ARG A 88 7.79 2.66 2.02
CA ARG A 88 8.54 1.59 2.69
C ARG A 88 8.90 0.47 1.71
N VAL A 89 9.99 -0.21 2.00
CA VAL A 89 10.39 -1.40 1.26
C VAL A 89 9.85 -2.62 2.00
N PHE A 90 9.05 -3.42 1.29
CA PHE A 90 8.49 -4.65 1.81
C PHE A 90 9.44 -5.83 1.56
N ASP A 91 9.46 -6.80 2.45
CA ASP A 91 10.02 -8.12 2.16
C ASP A 91 9.07 -8.82 1.17
N ALA A 92 9.61 -9.28 0.05
CA ALA A 92 8.82 -9.88 -1.02
C ALA A 92 9.16 -11.37 -1.18
N ALA A 93 8.14 -12.20 -1.25
CA ALA A 93 8.25 -13.62 -1.52
C ALA A 93 7.27 -14.05 -2.62
N LEU A 94 7.78 -14.49 -3.75
CA LEU A 94 6.97 -15.11 -4.80
C LEU A 94 6.65 -16.54 -4.37
N LEU A 95 5.40 -16.80 -4.05
CA LEU A 95 4.95 -18.12 -3.55
C LEU A 95 4.78 -19.12 -4.71
N ASN A 96 4.33 -18.62 -5.85
CA ASN A 96 4.23 -19.32 -7.13
C ASN A 96 4.12 -18.25 -8.24
N PRO A 97 4.10 -18.63 -9.55
CA PRO A 97 4.07 -17.65 -10.64
C PRO A 97 2.90 -16.66 -10.65
N GLN A 98 1.84 -16.93 -9.89
CA GLN A 98 0.64 -16.10 -9.82
C GLN A 98 0.40 -15.48 -8.44
N GLU A 99 1.29 -15.72 -7.46
CA GLU A 99 1.04 -15.34 -6.07
C GLU A 99 2.28 -14.72 -5.42
N LEU A 100 2.16 -13.47 -5.01
CA LEU A 100 3.20 -12.68 -4.35
C LEU A 100 2.76 -12.31 -2.94
N GLN A 101 3.58 -12.60 -1.95
CA GLN A 101 3.43 -12.08 -0.59
C GLN A 101 4.42 -10.94 -0.33
N LEU A 102 3.89 -9.84 0.17
CA LEU A 102 4.66 -8.70 0.64
C LEU A 102 4.47 -8.56 2.15
N THR A 103 5.55 -8.38 2.89
CA THR A 103 5.49 -8.23 4.35
C THR A 103 6.21 -6.96 4.77
N TYR A 104 5.56 -6.16 5.61
CA TYR A 104 6.18 -4.99 6.25
C TYR A 104 5.94 -5.03 7.76
N ARG A 105 7.00 -4.68 8.51
CA ARG A 105 6.95 -4.58 9.97
C ARG A 105 7.19 -3.13 10.35
N ALA A 106 6.18 -2.51 10.95
CA ALA A 106 6.26 -1.16 11.48
C ALA A 106 6.38 -1.21 13.00
N GLU A 107 7.28 -0.40 13.54
CA GLU A 107 7.51 -0.32 14.98
C GLU A 107 6.46 0.52 15.70
N ASP A 108 6.33 0.31 17.00
CA ASP A 108 5.51 1.15 17.89
C ASP A 108 5.94 2.61 17.79
N GLY A 109 4.98 3.49 17.49
CA GLY A 109 5.22 4.93 17.31
C GLY A 109 5.62 5.35 15.89
N GLU A 110 5.79 4.42 14.96
CA GLU A 110 6.04 4.79 13.55
C GLU A 110 4.87 5.63 13.03
N GLU A 111 5.17 6.81 12.47
CA GLU A 111 4.20 7.83 12.05
C GLU A 111 3.19 8.21 13.14
N GLY A 112 3.50 7.96 14.42
CA GLY A 112 2.65 8.26 15.57
C GLY A 112 1.62 7.18 15.91
N PHE A 113 1.56 6.08 15.17
CA PHE A 113 0.63 4.99 15.44
C PHE A 113 1.14 4.07 16.56
N PRO A 114 0.29 3.67 17.52
CA PRO A 114 0.69 2.75 18.60
C PRO A 114 0.81 1.31 18.12
N GLY A 115 1.70 0.57 18.78
CA GLY A 115 1.92 -0.86 18.61
C GLY A 115 2.86 -1.23 17.47
N ASN A 116 3.66 -2.27 17.71
CA ASN A 116 4.36 -2.96 16.65
C ASN A 116 3.33 -3.71 15.80
N ILE A 117 3.45 -3.63 14.50
CA ILE A 117 2.53 -4.29 13.58
C ILE A 117 3.31 -5.03 12.49
N THR A 118 2.89 -6.24 12.18
CA THR A 118 3.32 -6.95 10.98
C THR A 118 2.15 -7.01 10.02
N CYS A 119 2.32 -6.39 8.85
CA CYS A 119 1.33 -6.40 7.79
C CYS A 119 1.79 -7.31 6.66
N LYS A 120 0.89 -8.17 6.18
CA LYS A 120 1.08 -8.99 4.98
C LYS A 120 0.07 -8.58 3.93
N VAL A 121 0.53 -8.48 2.70
CA VAL A 121 -0.30 -8.25 1.52
C VAL A 121 -0.07 -9.42 0.58
N LEU A 122 -1.10 -10.21 0.35
CA LEU A 122 -1.08 -11.29 -0.62
C LEU A 122 -1.76 -10.80 -1.89
N MET A 123 -1.02 -10.77 -2.99
CA MET A 123 -1.53 -10.42 -4.32
C MET A 123 -1.53 -11.66 -5.19
N LYS A 124 -2.70 -12.02 -5.70
CA LYS A 124 -2.89 -13.21 -6.53
C LYS A 124 -3.51 -12.84 -7.87
N LEU A 125 -2.85 -13.27 -8.93
CA LEU A 125 -3.37 -13.20 -10.28
C LEU A 125 -4.23 -14.44 -10.54
N THR A 126 -5.51 -14.25 -10.83
CA THR A 126 -6.44 -15.36 -11.06
C THR A 126 -6.54 -15.75 -12.54
N ASP A 127 -7.01 -16.95 -12.83
CA ASP A 127 -7.15 -17.47 -14.20
C ASP A 127 -8.29 -16.78 -14.98
N ASP A 128 -9.21 -16.10 -14.28
CA ASP A 128 -10.30 -15.31 -14.84
C ASP A 128 -9.95 -13.81 -14.99
N ASN A 129 -8.65 -13.50 -14.98
CA ASN A 129 -8.11 -12.14 -15.16
C ASN A 129 -8.50 -11.14 -14.07
N ALA A 130 -8.57 -11.58 -12.82
CA ALA A 130 -8.69 -10.70 -11.67
C ALA A 130 -7.37 -10.64 -10.88
N ILE A 131 -7.19 -9.58 -10.10
CA ILE A 131 -6.14 -9.45 -9.11
C ILE A 131 -6.81 -9.45 -7.74
N ASP A 132 -6.65 -10.54 -6.99
CA ASP A 132 -7.11 -10.62 -5.61
C ASP A 132 -6.03 -10.03 -4.70
N ILE A 133 -6.43 -9.12 -3.81
CA ILE A 133 -5.54 -8.51 -2.82
C ILE A 133 -6.11 -8.78 -1.43
N GLN A 134 -5.35 -9.51 -0.62
CA GLN A 134 -5.71 -9.80 0.77
C GLN A 134 -4.74 -9.07 1.70
N TYR A 135 -5.28 -8.48 2.76
CA TYR A 135 -4.52 -7.81 3.80
C TYR A 135 -4.67 -8.56 5.12
N GLU A 136 -3.54 -8.82 5.77
CA GLU A 136 -3.48 -9.40 7.11
C GLU A 136 -2.61 -8.52 7.97
N ALA A 137 -3.03 -8.25 9.21
CA ALA A 137 -2.27 -7.45 10.15
C ALA A 137 -2.32 -8.08 11.54
N GLU A 138 -1.14 -8.22 12.16
CA GLU A 138 -0.97 -8.66 13.54
C GLU A 138 -0.26 -7.58 14.35
N THR A 139 -0.73 -7.29 15.55
CA THR A 139 -0.18 -6.26 16.42
C THR A 139 -0.05 -6.74 17.86
N ASP A 140 0.90 -6.18 18.59
CA ASP A 140 1.13 -6.45 20.01
C ASP A 140 0.38 -5.51 20.96
N LYS A 141 -0.22 -4.43 20.41
CA LYS A 141 -1.04 -3.45 21.15
C LYS A 141 -2.26 -3.04 20.36
N PRO A 142 -3.32 -2.54 21.02
CA PRO A 142 -4.41 -1.87 20.31
C PRO A 142 -3.88 -0.77 19.39
N THR A 143 -4.31 -0.78 18.14
CA THR A 143 -4.00 0.21 17.12
C THR A 143 -5.15 0.34 16.13
N ILE A 144 -5.05 1.30 15.22
CA ILE A 144 -6.01 1.44 14.13
C ILE A 144 -5.36 0.99 12.82
N VAL A 145 -6.09 0.21 12.04
CA VAL A 145 -5.64 -0.33 10.74
C VAL A 145 -6.73 -0.16 9.71
N ASN A 146 -6.38 0.39 8.57
CA ASN A 146 -7.23 0.45 7.39
C ASN A 146 -6.33 0.49 6.15
N MET A 147 -6.17 -0.64 5.49
CA MET A 147 -5.27 -0.78 4.35
C MET A 147 -6.02 -0.80 3.03
N THR A 148 -5.38 -0.32 1.97
CA THR A 148 -5.91 -0.36 0.61
C THR A 148 -4.78 -0.39 -0.42
N ASN A 149 -5.13 -0.66 -1.68
CA ASN A 149 -4.28 -0.41 -2.85
C ASN A 149 -4.74 0.88 -3.54
N HIS A 150 -3.79 1.70 -3.98
CA HIS A 150 -4.03 3.01 -4.59
C HIS A 150 -3.78 3.01 -6.11
N SER A 151 -4.06 1.91 -6.79
CA SER A 151 -3.98 1.85 -8.25
C SER A 151 -5.07 2.72 -8.88
N CYS A 152 -4.68 3.45 -9.93
CA CYS A 152 -5.60 4.17 -10.81
C CYS A 152 -5.63 3.43 -12.14
N LEU A 153 -6.79 2.88 -12.48
CA LEU A 153 -6.99 2.17 -13.73
C LEU A 153 -7.53 3.12 -14.82
N LEU A 154 -7.08 2.93 -16.06
CA LEU A 154 -7.47 3.68 -17.25
C LEU A 154 -8.60 2.99 -18.01
#